data_5232865a57ed15cda5c7de080d2cbc2a
#
_entry.id   5232865a57ed15cda5c7de080d2cbc2a
#
_cell.length_a   1.000
_cell.length_b   1.000
_cell.length_c   1.000
_cell.angle_alpha   90.00
_cell.angle_beta   90.00
_cell.angle_gamma   90.00
#
_symmetry.space_group_name_H-M   'P 1'
#
loop_
_entity.id
_entity.type
_entity.pdbx_description
1 polymer ?
#
loop_
_entity_poly.entity_id
_entity_poly.type
_entity_poly.pdbx_seq_one_letter_code
_entity_poly.pdbx_strand_id
1 'polypeptide(L)'
;MYGYRERIGMILPSTNTVAEQEFFRMAPSGVSTHVTRVKLTATNPEGLKAMADNARRATDEMMSCLADVILYGCTSGSFLQGIEWEEKFRKELSAQAQRPVLTTANNCHQALQALGKRKISIATPYIDALNQAAYRYYTDLGYDIVCMKGLGIETATNIGKNPPHVIYNLGKSAVTKETQVLFLSCTGIRSIEILQQLQDDLGIPAFSSNVANLWACLRTHGINEKLNGLGALMQLP
;
A
#
# COMPACT_ATOMS: atom_id res chain seq x y z
N MET A 1 9.50 22.72 13.60
CA MET A 1 8.92 22.60 12.25
C MET A 1 8.38 21.18 12.13
N TYR A 2 7.18 20.99 11.58
CA TYR A 2 6.69 19.65 11.23
C TYR A 2 7.53 19.09 10.09
N GLY A 3 7.73 17.75 10.07
CA GLY A 3 8.52 17.09 9.02
C GLY A 3 10.01 17.45 9.01
N TYR A 4 10.60 17.68 10.16
CA TYR A 4 12.03 18.01 10.24
C TYR A 4 12.94 16.82 9.94
N ARG A 5 12.41 15.59 10.03
CA ARG A 5 13.11 14.35 9.61
C ARG A 5 12.73 13.95 8.19
N GLU A 6 11.43 14.03 7.86
CA GLU A 6 10.90 13.67 6.55
C GLU A 6 9.51 14.25 6.33
N ARG A 7 9.24 14.72 5.13
CA ARG A 7 7.92 15.11 4.63
C ARG A 7 7.49 14.11 3.56
N ILE A 8 6.48 13.30 3.88
CA ILE A 8 5.90 12.33 2.95
C ILE A 8 4.75 12.99 2.20
N GLY A 9 4.91 13.18 0.88
CA GLY A 9 3.83 13.62 0.01
C GLY A 9 3.03 12.41 -0.47
N MET A 10 1.72 12.38 -0.25
CA MET A 10 0.86 11.28 -0.65
C MET A 10 -0.09 11.70 -1.78
N ILE A 11 -0.08 10.97 -2.87
CA ILE A 11 -1.06 11.08 -3.96
C ILE A 11 -2.09 9.96 -3.75
N LEU A 12 -3.28 10.30 -3.28
CA LEU A 12 -4.33 9.35 -2.94
C LEU A 12 -5.52 9.40 -3.90
N PRO A 13 -6.19 8.25 -4.17
CA PRO A 13 -7.51 8.27 -4.79
C PRO A 13 -8.49 9.15 -4.00
N SER A 14 -9.31 9.95 -4.69
CA SER A 14 -10.26 10.86 -4.04
C SER A 14 -11.25 10.16 -3.11
N THR A 15 -11.50 8.88 -3.36
CA THR A 15 -12.41 8.02 -2.58
C THR A 15 -11.77 7.39 -1.34
N ASN A 16 -10.43 7.47 -1.19
CA ASN A 16 -9.73 6.84 -0.08
C ASN A 16 -9.81 7.72 1.18
N THR A 17 -10.49 7.23 2.21
CA THR A 17 -10.66 7.92 3.50
C THR A 17 -9.87 7.27 4.64
N VAL A 18 -9.04 6.26 4.35
CA VAL A 18 -8.34 5.46 5.36
C VAL A 18 -6.85 5.75 5.40
N ALA A 19 -6.17 5.72 4.24
CA ALA A 19 -4.70 5.78 4.19
C ALA A 19 -4.14 7.01 4.91
N GLU A 20 -4.72 8.19 4.69
CA GLU A 20 -4.29 9.44 5.33
C GLU A 20 -4.37 9.34 6.85
N GLN A 21 -5.48 8.80 7.38
CA GLN A 21 -5.67 8.65 8.82
C GLN A 21 -4.73 7.61 9.42
N GLU A 22 -4.49 6.49 8.73
CA GLU A 22 -3.52 5.49 9.17
C GLU A 22 -2.10 6.08 9.18
N PHE A 23 -1.70 6.85 8.17
CA PHE A 23 -0.39 7.50 8.15
C PHE A 23 -0.20 8.49 9.29
N PHE A 24 -1.18 9.36 9.59
CA PHE A 24 -1.11 10.25 10.74
C PHE A 24 -0.95 9.52 12.08
N ARG A 25 -1.53 8.34 12.21
CA ARG A 25 -1.44 7.52 13.43
C ARG A 25 -0.14 6.73 13.53
N MET A 26 0.45 6.34 12.39
CA MET A 26 1.66 5.52 12.35
C MET A 26 2.95 6.33 12.29
N ALA A 27 2.93 7.53 11.70
CA ALA A 27 4.13 8.32 11.45
C ALA A 27 4.87 8.63 12.76
N PRO A 28 6.18 8.35 12.83
CA PRO A 28 6.97 8.65 14.02
C PRO A 28 7.19 10.15 14.17
N SER A 29 7.61 10.56 15.36
CA SER A 29 7.89 11.97 15.66
C SER A 29 8.90 12.57 14.67
N GLY A 30 8.58 13.76 14.16
CA GLY A 30 9.40 14.46 13.16
C GLY A 30 9.14 14.08 11.71
N VAL A 31 8.31 13.08 11.44
CA VAL A 31 7.79 12.74 10.10
C VAL A 31 6.42 13.38 9.92
N SER A 32 6.20 14.05 8.79
CA SER A 32 4.89 14.66 8.47
C SER A 32 4.35 14.13 7.15
N THR A 33 3.03 14.10 7.04
CA THR A 33 2.32 13.62 5.86
C THR A 33 1.53 14.76 5.24
N HIS A 34 1.66 14.92 3.92
CA HIS A 34 0.99 15.93 3.12
C HIS A 34 0.24 15.21 2.00
N VAL A 35 -1.02 15.54 1.77
CA VAL A 35 -1.89 14.74 0.88
C VAL A 35 -2.46 15.59 -0.23
N THR A 36 -2.34 15.11 -1.47
CA THR A 36 -3.16 15.52 -2.59
C THR A 36 -4.04 14.37 -3.06
N ARG A 37 -5.15 14.69 -3.71
CA ARG A 37 -6.10 13.69 -4.17
C ARG A 37 -6.27 13.74 -5.67
N VAL A 38 -6.26 12.56 -6.29
CA VAL A 38 -6.59 12.37 -7.70
C VAL A 38 -7.97 11.74 -7.82
N LYS A 39 -8.78 12.26 -8.73
CA LYS A 39 -10.15 11.79 -8.89
C LYS A 39 -10.16 10.33 -9.33
N LEU A 40 -10.84 9.49 -8.56
CA LEU A 40 -11.17 8.12 -8.90
C LEU A 40 -12.68 8.02 -9.08
N THR A 41 -13.12 7.70 -10.28
CA THR A 41 -14.56 7.59 -10.63
C THR A 41 -15.12 6.21 -10.38
N ALA A 42 -14.30 5.16 -10.60
CA ALA A 42 -14.68 3.77 -10.41
C ALA A 42 -13.45 2.92 -10.08
N THR A 43 -13.63 1.87 -9.27
CA THR A 43 -12.57 0.90 -8.94
C THR A 43 -12.59 -0.24 -9.95
N ASN A 44 -12.39 0.12 -11.21
CA ASN A 44 -12.23 -0.78 -12.34
C ASN A 44 -11.00 -0.37 -13.18
N PRO A 45 -10.56 -1.16 -14.17
CA PRO A 45 -9.38 -0.86 -14.95
C PRO A 45 -9.38 0.52 -15.61
N GLU A 46 -10.50 0.96 -16.16
CA GLU A 46 -10.65 2.24 -16.85
C GLU A 46 -10.49 3.43 -15.89
N GLY A 47 -11.19 3.38 -14.75
CA GLY A 47 -11.12 4.42 -13.72
C GLY A 47 -9.74 4.54 -13.10
N LEU A 48 -9.04 3.42 -12.89
CA LEU A 48 -7.69 3.40 -12.34
C LEU A 48 -6.65 3.93 -13.34
N LYS A 49 -6.79 3.65 -14.65
CA LYS A 49 -5.95 4.24 -15.69
C LYS A 49 -6.15 5.75 -15.77
N ALA A 50 -7.40 6.22 -15.85
CA ALA A 50 -7.72 7.65 -15.88
C ALA A 50 -7.22 8.39 -14.61
N MET A 51 -7.17 7.72 -13.46
CA MET A 51 -6.58 8.27 -12.24
C MET A 51 -5.06 8.43 -12.39
N ALA A 52 -4.36 7.46 -12.98
CA ALA A 52 -2.92 7.52 -13.19
C ALA A 52 -2.50 8.69 -14.11
N ASP A 53 -3.32 9.01 -15.13
CA ASP A 53 -3.08 10.13 -16.05
C ASP A 53 -3.01 11.49 -15.32
N ASN A 54 -3.66 11.61 -14.16
CA ASN A 54 -3.64 12.81 -13.33
C ASN A 54 -2.50 12.85 -12.30
N ALA A 55 -1.68 11.79 -12.23
CA ALA A 55 -0.62 11.71 -11.21
C ALA A 55 0.48 12.77 -11.41
N ARG A 56 0.75 13.19 -12.68
CA ARG A 56 1.75 14.23 -12.96
C ARG A 56 1.39 15.55 -12.29
N ARG A 57 0.14 16.01 -12.43
CA ARG A 57 -0.35 17.23 -11.75
C ARG A 57 -0.24 17.10 -10.24
N ALA A 58 -0.63 15.96 -9.69
CA ALA A 58 -0.55 15.70 -8.26
C ALA A 58 0.91 15.66 -7.75
N THR A 59 1.85 15.22 -8.59
CA THR A 59 3.28 15.25 -8.28
C THR A 59 3.78 16.68 -8.13
N ASP A 60 3.40 17.60 -9.04
CA ASP A 60 3.77 19.01 -8.96
C ASP A 60 3.24 19.66 -7.68
N GLU A 61 2.03 19.31 -7.25
CA GLU A 61 1.47 19.78 -5.98
C GLU A 61 2.31 19.31 -4.76
N MET A 62 2.79 18.06 -4.79
CA MET A 62 3.65 17.55 -3.73
C MET A 62 5.04 18.17 -3.72
N MET A 63 5.56 18.56 -4.87
CA MET A 63 6.80 19.33 -4.97
C MET A 63 6.64 20.71 -4.32
N SER A 64 5.48 21.34 -4.48
CA SER A 64 5.19 22.66 -3.90
C SER A 64 5.21 22.66 -2.37
N CYS A 65 4.87 21.56 -1.71
CA CYS A 65 4.98 21.42 -0.25
C CYS A 65 6.35 20.90 0.21
N LEU A 66 7.33 20.81 -0.70
CA LEU A 66 8.70 20.36 -0.43
C LEU A 66 8.73 18.92 0.16
N ALA A 67 7.90 18.03 -0.37
CA ALA A 67 7.94 16.63 0.02
C ALA A 67 9.34 16.04 -0.28
N ASP A 68 9.90 15.31 0.69
CA ASP A 68 11.20 14.65 0.54
C ASP A 68 11.06 13.33 -0.22
N VAL A 69 9.93 12.64 -0.04
CA VAL A 69 9.51 11.45 -0.79
C VAL A 69 8.04 11.60 -1.20
N ILE A 70 7.68 11.12 -2.38
CA ILE A 70 6.30 11.13 -2.87
C ILE A 70 5.81 9.69 -3.01
N LEU A 71 4.64 9.41 -2.45
CA LEU A 71 3.97 8.11 -2.52
C LEU A 71 2.74 8.16 -3.42
N TYR A 72 2.72 7.38 -4.50
CA TYR A 72 1.49 7.07 -5.23
C TYR A 72 0.73 5.98 -4.45
N GLY A 73 -0.17 6.41 -3.59
CA GLY A 73 -0.84 5.62 -2.57
C GLY A 73 -2.09 4.89 -3.07
N CYS A 74 -1.96 4.10 -4.14
CA CYS A 74 -3.05 3.28 -4.68
C CYS A 74 -2.53 1.89 -5.08
N THR A 75 -2.89 0.85 -4.32
CA THR A 75 -2.41 -0.51 -4.56
C THR A 75 -2.83 -1.01 -5.95
N SER A 76 -4.14 -1.03 -6.23
CA SER A 76 -4.65 -1.50 -7.53
C SER A 76 -4.22 -0.62 -8.70
N GLY A 77 -4.16 0.68 -8.52
CA GLY A 77 -3.69 1.61 -9.55
C GLY A 77 -2.20 1.45 -9.90
N SER A 78 -1.40 0.88 -9.00
CA SER A 78 0.03 0.67 -9.25
C SER A 78 0.36 -0.71 -9.82
N PHE A 79 -0.44 -1.77 -9.57
CA PHE A 79 -0.16 -3.09 -10.15
C PHE A 79 -0.93 -3.42 -11.43
N LEU A 80 -2.04 -2.71 -11.71
CA LEU A 80 -3.02 -3.07 -12.74
C LEU A 80 -2.42 -3.28 -14.12
N GLN A 81 -1.46 -2.45 -14.50
CA GLN A 81 -0.87 -2.45 -15.83
C GLN A 81 0.44 -3.26 -15.91
N GLY A 82 0.78 -3.99 -14.84
CA GLY A 82 1.95 -4.87 -14.78
C GLY A 82 3.24 -4.16 -14.35
N ILE A 83 4.32 -4.95 -14.25
CA ILE A 83 5.60 -4.54 -13.67
C ILE A 83 6.29 -3.46 -14.51
N GLU A 84 6.38 -3.67 -15.82
CA GLU A 84 7.08 -2.73 -16.72
C GLU A 84 6.44 -1.35 -16.73
N TRP A 85 5.09 -1.31 -16.72
CA TRP A 85 4.36 -0.06 -16.67
C TRP A 85 4.58 0.64 -15.32
N GLU A 86 4.50 -0.09 -14.20
CA GLU A 86 4.72 0.45 -12.87
C GLU A 86 6.11 1.07 -12.75
N GLU A 87 7.14 0.35 -13.19
CA GLU A 87 8.53 0.82 -13.14
C GLU A 87 8.74 2.09 -13.98
N LYS A 88 8.20 2.12 -15.21
CA LYS A 88 8.24 3.28 -16.08
C LYS A 88 7.53 4.48 -15.45
N PHE A 89 6.30 4.27 -14.97
CA PHE A 89 5.48 5.29 -14.33
C PHE A 89 6.20 5.91 -13.12
N ARG A 90 6.74 5.08 -12.25
CA ARG A 90 7.51 5.52 -11.08
C ARG A 90 8.77 6.30 -11.45
N LYS A 91 9.53 5.85 -12.45
CA LYS A 91 10.72 6.55 -12.95
C LYS A 91 10.37 7.92 -13.57
N GLU A 92 9.31 8.00 -14.35
CA GLU A 92 8.87 9.25 -14.97
C GLU A 92 8.45 10.28 -13.91
N LEU A 93 7.67 9.88 -12.91
CA LEU A 93 7.28 10.78 -11.82
C LEU A 93 8.49 11.18 -10.95
N SER A 94 9.42 10.27 -10.70
CA SER A 94 10.66 10.60 -9.96
C SER A 94 11.53 11.60 -10.73
N ALA A 95 11.64 11.44 -12.04
CA ALA A 95 12.36 12.39 -12.89
C ALA A 95 11.71 13.78 -12.90
N GLN A 96 10.37 13.84 -12.93
CA GLN A 96 9.62 15.09 -12.83
C GLN A 96 9.83 15.76 -11.47
N ALA A 97 9.70 15.01 -10.40
CA ALA A 97 9.79 15.53 -9.03
C ALA A 97 11.22 15.85 -8.59
N GLN A 98 12.26 15.31 -9.25
CA GLN A 98 13.64 15.34 -8.76
C GLN A 98 13.76 14.84 -7.31
N ARG A 99 12.88 13.89 -6.94
CA ARG A 99 12.73 13.26 -5.64
C ARG A 99 12.32 11.80 -5.82
N PRO A 100 12.56 10.92 -4.84
CA PRO A 100 12.02 9.56 -4.89
C PRO A 100 10.50 9.57 -4.97
N VAL A 101 9.95 8.92 -6.00
CA VAL A 101 8.53 8.61 -6.08
C VAL A 101 8.38 7.11 -5.90
N LEU A 102 7.57 6.71 -4.94
CA LEU A 102 7.29 5.33 -4.58
C LEU A 102 5.87 4.98 -5.02
N THR A 103 5.64 3.72 -5.36
CA THR A 103 4.31 3.19 -5.64
C THR A 103 3.94 2.10 -4.64
N THR A 104 2.67 1.97 -4.33
CA THR A 104 2.23 0.98 -3.34
C THR A 104 2.57 -0.45 -3.76
N ALA A 105 2.44 -0.82 -5.03
CA ALA A 105 2.73 -2.18 -5.47
C ALA A 105 4.23 -2.51 -5.33
N ASN A 106 5.11 -1.59 -5.70
CA ASN A 106 6.56 -1.76 -5.51
C ASN A 106 6.94 -1.80 -4.03
N ASN A 107 6.36 -0.95 -3.18
CA ASN A 107 6.60 -0.98 -1.74
C ASN A 107 6.18 -2.31 -1.10
N CYS A 108 5.04 -2.88 -1.53
CA CYS A 108 4.61 -4.20 -1.08
C CYS A 108 5.55 -5.30 -1.57
N HIS A 109 6.10 -5.20 -2.78
CA HIS A 109 7.14 -6.09 -3.27
C HIS A 109 8.41 -6.01 -2.41
N GLN A 110 8.90 -4.80 -2.12
CA GLN A 110 10.06 -4.60 -1.24
C GLN A 110 9.80 -5.15 0.18
N ALA A 111 8.59 -4.97 0.72
CA ALA A 111 8.19 -5.55 2.01
C ALA A 111 8.27 -7.08 2.01
N LEU A 112 7.79 -7.72 0.95
CA LEU A 112 7.88 -9.18 0.78
C LEU A 112 9.33 -9.66 0.66
N GLN A 113 10.18 -8.92 -0.04
CA GLN A 113 11.61 -9.20 -0.12
C GLN A 113 12.29 -9.08 1.25
N ALA A 114 12.00 -8.02 2.00
CA ALA A 114 12.55 -7.80 3.34
C ALA A 114 12.12 -8.88 4.32
N LEU A 115 10.87 -9.36 4.23
CA LEU A 115 10.38 -10.48 5.03
C LEU A 115 10.96 -11.84 4.61
N GLY A 116 11.59 -11.93 3.43
CA GLY A 116 12.24 -13.16 2.94
C GLY A 116 11.28 -14.32 2.70
N LYS A 117 10.02 -14.04 2.32
CA LYS A 117 8.96 -15.05 2.14
C LYS A 117 8.52 -15.11 0.68
N ARG A 118 8.20 -16.33 0.19
CA ARG A 118 7.77 -16.54 -1.19
C ARG A 118 6.34 -17.06 -1.31
N LYS A 119 5.87 -17.89 -0.36
CA LYS A 119 4.49 -18.39 -0.33
C LYS A 119 3.61 -17.39 0.41
N ILE A 120 2.80 -16.65 -0.34
CA ILE A 120 2.00 -15.55 0.19
C ILE A 120 0.50 -15.84 0.07
N SER A 121 -0.24 -15.43 1.07
CA SER A 121 -1.70 -15.29 0.98
C SER A 121 -2.07 -13.82 0.90
N ILE A 122 -3.04 -13.50 0.04
CA ILE A 122 -3.47 -12.13 -0.18
C ILE A 122 -4.96 -12.00 0.16
N ALA A 123 -5.28 -11.03 1.01
CA ALA A 123 -6.65 -10.65 1.35
C ALA A 123 -6.93 -9.24 0.82
N THR A 124 -8.03 -9.08 0.08
CA THR A 124 -8.34 -7.85 -0.65
C THR A 124 -9.80 -7.44 -0.48
N PRO A 125 -10.17 -6.17 -0.66
CA PRO A 125 -11.57 -5.78 -0.83
C PRO A 125 -12.06 -5.93 -2.28
N TYR A 126 -11.21 -6.32 -3.22
CA TYR A 126 -11.42 -6.16 -4.65
C TYR A 126 -12.42 -7.14 -5.26
N ILE A 127 -12.97 -6.72 -6.41
CA ILE A 127 -13.68 -7.57 -7.36
C ILE A 127 -12.70 -8.53 -8.06
N ASP A 128 -13.21 -9.59 -8.67
CA ASP A 128 -12.40 -10.64 -9.29
C ASP A 128 -11.44 -10.12 -10.36
N ALA A 129 -11.86 -9.17 -11.18
CA ALA A 129 -10.99 -8.61 -12.22
C ALA A 129 -9.70 -7.98 -11.65
N LEU A 130 -9.79 -7.28 -10.51
CA LEU A 130 -8.64 -6.71 -9.83
C LEU A 130 -7.85 -7.75 -9.04
N ASN A 131 -8.51 -8.76 -8.49
CA ASN A 131 -7.83 -9.91 -7.86
C ASN A 131 -6.98 -10.66 -8.87
N GLN A 132 -7.48 -10.90 -10.08
CA GLN A 132 -6.71 -11.53 -11.16
C GLN A 132 -5.51 -10.68 -11.60
N ALA A 133 -5.65 -9.36 -11.64
CA ALA A 133 -4.54 -8.47 -11.95
C ALA A 133 -3.47 -8.51 -10.85
N ALA A 134 -3.87 -8.49 -9.57
CA ALA A 134 -2.96 -8.66 -8.44
C ALA A 134 -2.25 -10.02 -8.47
N TYR A 135 -3.01 -11.10 -8.74
CA TYR A 135 -2.45 -12.45 -8.86
C TYR A 135 -1.34 -12.49 -9.91
N ARG A 136 -1.61 -12.00 -11.13
CA ARG A 136 -0.58 -11.93 -12.19
C ARG A 136 0.63 -11.13 -11.76
N TYR A 137 0.43 -9.92 -11.26
CA TYR A 137 1.52 -9.02 -10.87
C TYR A 137 2.48 -9.68 -9.87
N TYR A 138 1.97 -10.28 -8.79
CA TYR A 138 2.82 -10.91 -7.78
C TYR A 138 3.39 -12.26 -8.24
N THR A 139 2.70 -13.01 -9.09
CA THR A 139 3.24 -14.24 -9.72
C THR A 139 4.38 -13.91 -10.67
N ASP A 140 4.24 -12.86 -11.49
CA ASP A 140 5.30 -12.38 -12.39
C ASP A 140 6.55 -11.89 -11.63
N LEU A 141 6.38 -11.39 -10.40
CA LEU A 141 7.48 -11.08 -9.47
C LEU A 141 8.09 -12.33 -8.79
N GLY A 142 7.60 -13.54 -9.09
CA GLY A 142 8.12 -14.80 -8.60
C GLY A 142 7.58 -15.24 -7.24
N TYR A 143 6.45 -14.70 -6.80
CA TYR A 143 5.76 -15.18 -5.60
C TYR A 143 4.80 -16.32 -5.92
N ASP A 144 4.68 -17.25 -4.98
CA ASP A 144 3.71 -18.34 -4.99
C ASP A 144 2.47 -17.89 -4.19
N ILE A 145 1.38 -17.58 -4.91
CA ILE A 145 0.12 -17.15 -4.30
C ILE A 145 -0.66 -18.38 -3.87
N VAL A 146 -0.50 -18.79 -2.61
CA VAL A 146 -1.14 -20.01 -2.08
C VAL A 146 -2.63 -19.84 -1.79
N CYS A 147 -3.07 -18.62 -1.56
CA CYS A 147 -4.49 -18.27 -1.43
C CYS A 147 -4.72 -16.79 -1.72
N MET A 148 -5.80 -16.48 -2.39
CA MET A 148 -6.30 -15.11 -2.56
C MET A 148 -7.78 -15.07 -2.24
N LYS A 149 -8.18 -14.13 -1.36
CA LYS A 149 -9.59 -13.90 -1.02
C LYS A 149 -9.96 -12.43 -1.13
N GLY A 150 -11.09 -12.16 -1.75
CA GLY A 150 -11.64 -10.82 -1.93
C GLY A 150 -13.03 -10.68 -1.33
N LEU A 151 -13.39 -9.45 -0.94
CA LEU A 151 -14.75 -9.10 -0.51
C LEU A 151 -15.69 -8.76 -1.67
N GLY A 152 -15.19 -8.62 -2.90
CA GLY A 152 -15.99 -8.29 -4.08
C GLY A 152 -16.62 -6.90 -4.04
N ILE A 153 -15.97 -5.92 -3.41
CA ILE A 153 -16.54 -4.57 -3.25
C ILE A 153 -16.31 -3.75 -4.53
N GLU A 154 -17.37 -3.44 -5.24
CA GLU A 154 -17.34 -2.66 -6.48
C GLU A 154 -17.19 -1.16 -6.23
N THR A 155 -17.87 -0.63 -5.22
CA THR A 155 -17.89 0.81 -4.93
C THR A 155 -16.74 1.20 -4.03
N ALA A 156 -15.79 1.98 -4.55
CA ALA A 156 -14.58 2.37 -3.83
C ALA A 156 -14.83 2.97 -2.44
N THR A 157 -15.86 3.84 -2.31
CA THR A 157 -16.21 4.48 -1.04
C THR A 157 -16.75 3.50 0.02
N ASN A 158 -17.17 2.29 -0.38
CA ASN A 158 -17.63 1.26 0.55
C ASN A 158 -16.46 0.46 1.15
N ILE A 159 -15.26 0.52 0.55
CA ILE A 159 -14.10 -0.19 1.07
C ILE A 159 -13.77 0.29 2.49
N GLY A 160 -13.62 1.59 2.70
CA GLY A 160 -13.27 2.17 3.99
C GLY A 160 -14.37 2.09 5.07
N LYS A 161 -15.60 1.73 4.68
CA LYS A 161 -16.71 1.53 5.62
C LYS A 161 -16.63 0.21 6.37
N ASN A 162 -15.82 -0.74 5.90
CA ASN A 162 -15.69 -2.03 6.56
C ASN A 162 -14.99 -1.87 7.91
N PRO A 163 -15.59 -2.32 9.01
CA PRO A 163 -14.97 -2.26 10.32
C PRO A 163 -13.77 -3.21 10.40
N PRO A 164 -12.80 -2.95 11.31
CA PRO A 164 -11.56 -3.72 11.41
C PRO A 164 -11.75 -5.23 11.53
N HIS A 165 -12.79 -5.68 12.26
CA HIS A 165 -13.06 -7.12 12.45
C HIS A 165 -13.42 -7.84 11.13
N VAL A 166 -14.01 -7.15 10.15
CA VAL A 166 -14.27 -7.74 8.82
C VAL A 166 -12.95 -8.00 8.10
N ILE A 167 -12.01 -7.06 8.17
CA ILE A 167 -10.68 -7.21 7.57
C ILE A 167 -9.87 -8.28 8.32
N TYR A 168 -9.97 -8.36 9.65
CA TYR A 168 -9.37 -9.42 10.45
C TYR A 168 -9.88 -10.80 10.01
N ASN A 169 -11.19 -10.99 9.91
CA ASN A 169 -11.79 -12.26 9.51
C ASN A 169 -11.43 -12.64 8.07
N LEU A 170 -11.41 -11.67 7.16
CA LEU A 170 -10.96 -11.87 5.79
C LEU A 170 -9.51 -12.37 5.77
N GLY A 171 -8.61 -11.71 6.50
CA GLY A 171 -7.20 -12.11 6.61
C GLY A 171 -7.06 -13.53 7.14
N LYS A 172 -7.72 -13.88 8.24
CA LYS A 172 -7.71 -15.25 8.78
C LYS A 172 -8.20 -16.27 7.78
N SER A 173 -9.26 -15.96 7.05
CA SER A 173 -9.85 -16.87 6.07
C SER A 173 -8.96 -17.13 4.85
N ALA A 174 -8.02 -16.22 4.56
CA ALA A 174 -7.09 -16.36 3.43
C ALA A 174 -5.85 -17.21 3.77
N VAL A 175 -5.58 -17.49 5.06
CA VAL A 175 -4.40 -18.25 5.47
C VAL A 175 -4.63 -19.75 5.33
N THR A 176 -3.65 -20.44 4.76
CA THR A 176 -3.57 -21.90 4.63
C THR A 176 -2.34 -22.43 5.37
N LYS A 177 -2.18 -23.75 5.46
CA LYS A 177 -0.99 -24.37 6.06
C LYS A 177 0.32 -24.04 5.32
N GLU A 178 0.24 -23.62 4.06
CA GLU A 178 1.40 -23.28 3.25
C GLU A 178 1.76 -21.80 3.32
N THR A 179 0.90 -20.96 3.89
CA THR A 179 1.10 -19.51 3.95
C THR A 179 2.31 -19.17 4.82
N GLN A 180 3.25 -18.44 4.27
CA GLN A 180 4.43 -17.95 4.99
C GLN A 180 4.29 -16.48 5.42
N VAL A 181 3.44 -15.72 4.71
CA VAL A 181 3.13 -14.33 5.02
C VAL A 181 1.73 -13.97 4.53
N LEU A 182 1.00 -13.20 5.32
CA LEU A 182 -0.28 -12.65 4.95
C LEU A 182 -0.13 -11.19 4.50
N PHE A 183 -0.63 -10.88 3.31
CA PHE A 183 -0.70 -9.54 2.78
C PHE A 183 -2.15 -9.02 2.72
N LEU A 184 -2.44 -7.95 3.46
CA LEU A 184 -3.70 -7.20 3.41
C LEU A 184 -3.60 -6.11 2.33
N SER A 185 -4.09 -6.40 1.14
CA SER A 185 -3.83 -5.64 -0.08
C SER A 185 -4.91 -4.63 -0.38
N CYS A 186 -4.80 -3.43 0.13
CA CYS A 186 -5.49 -2.20 -0.28
C CYS A 186 -5.14 -1.06 0.67
N THR A 187 -4.89 0.14 0.17
CA THR A 187 -4.72 1.33 1.02
C THR A 187 -6.02 1.87 1.62
N GLY A 188 -7.17 1.39 1.13
CA GLY A 188 -8.49 1.82 1.59
C GLY A 188 -9.10 0.96 2.70
N ILE A 189 -8.42 -0.10 3.19
CA ILE A 189 -8.92 -0.94 4.29
C ILE A 189 -8.33 -0.50 5.63
N ARG A 190 -9.12 -0.60 6.69
CA ARG A 190 -8.70 -0.29 8.07
C ARG A 190 -7.89 -1.47 8.62
N SER A 191 -6.58 -1.34 8.61
CA SER A 191 -5.66 -2.44 8.88
C SER A 191 -4.84 -2.31 10.15
N ILE A 192 -4.40 -1.11 10.51
CA ILE A 192 -3.44 -0.94 11.61
C ILE A 192 -3.98 -1.34 12.98
N GLU A 193 -5.31 -1.27 13.15
CA GLU A 193 -5.96 -1.59 14.43
C GLU A 193 -5.96 -3.11 14.73
N ILE A 194 -5.79 -3.94 13.70
CA ILE A 194 -5.89 -5.41 13.83
C ILE A 194 -4.61 -6.14 13.39
N LEU A 195 -3.67 -5.44 12.80
CA LEU A 195 -2.56 -6.08 12.11
C LEU A 195 -1.66 -6.89 13.07
N GLN A 196 -1.29 -6.31 14.22
CA GLN A 196 -0.46 -6.99 15.21
C GLN A 196 -1.18 -8.21 15.78
N GLN A 197 -2.44 -8.03 16.20
CA GLN A 197 -3.24 -9.15 16.73
C GLN A 197 -3.41 -10.26 15.70
N LEU A 198 -3.68 -9.89 14.43
CA LEU A 198 -3.82 -10.87 13.36
C LEU A 198 -2.54 -11.67 13.13
N GLN A 199 -1.38 -11.00 13.14
CA GLN A 199 -0.08 -11.66 13.07
C GLN A 199 0.16 -12.61 14.22
N ASP A 200 -0.10 -12.17 15.45
CA ASP A 200 0.11 -12.95 16.67
C ASP A 200 -0.79 -14.19 16.70
N ASP A 201 -2.06 -14.05 16.33
CA ASP A 201 -3.03 -15.15 16.26
C ASP A 201 -2.72 -16.17 15.16
N LEU A 202 -2.09 -15.74 14.07
CA LEU A 202 -1.71 -16.61 12.95
C LEU A 202 -0.33 -17.25 13.12
N GLY A 203 0.54 -16.66 13.93
CA GLY A 203 1.93 -17.12 14.12
C GLY A 203 2.81 -16.94 12.88
N ILE A 204 2.39 -16.12 11.93
CA ILE A 204 3.15 -15.78 10.70
C ILE A 204 3.18 -14.28 10.49
N PRO A 205 4.20 -13.72 9.81
CA PRO A 205 4.21 -12.32 9.47
C PRO A 205 2.95 -11.88 8.71
N ALA A 206 2.41 -10.73 9.09
CA ALA A 206 1.34 -10.06 8.37
C ALA A 206 1.70 -8.59 8.14
N PHE A 207 1.33 -8.05 6.98
CA PHE A 207 1.49 -6.64 6.68
C PHE A 207 0.34 -6.11 5.82
N SER A 208 0.16 -4.80 5.80
CA SER A 208 -0.81 -4.13 4.95
C SER A 208 -0.14 -3.19 3.95
N SER A 209 -0.86 -2.81 2.91
CA SER A 209 -0.38 -1.81 1.94
C SER A 209 0.07 -0.51 2.61
N ASN A 210 -0.66 -0.02 3.62
CA ASN A 210 -0.31 1.23 4.29
C ASN A 210 0.95 1.09 5.15
N VAL A 211 1.12 -0.04 5.83
CA VAL A 211 2.35 -0.32 6.61
C VAL A 211 3.55 -0.48 5.70
N ALA A 212 3.41 -1.19 4.57
CA ALA A 212 4.48 -1.31 3.58
C ALA A 212 4.87 0.05 2.98
N ASN A 213 3.88 0.90 2.72
CA ASN A 213 4.11 2.24 2.21
C ASN A 213 4.88 3.12 3.21
N LEU A 214 4.45 3.15 4.48
CA LEU A 214 5.17 3.92 5.50
C LEU A 214 6.59 3.38 5.69
N TRP A 215 6.75 2.05 5.81
CA TRP A 215 8.06 1.41 5.93
C TRP A 215 8.99 1.84 4.79
N ALA A 216 8.54 1.72 3.54
CA ALA A 216 9.34 2.09 2.38
C ALA A 216 9.70 3.59 2.36
N CYS A 217 8.76 4.49 2.68
CA CYS A 217 9.04 5.91 2.77
C CYS A 217 10.15 6.17 3.79
N LEU A 218 10.01 5.67 5.01
CA LEU A 218 11.00 5.87 6.07
C LEU A 218 12.37 5.31 5.68
N ARG A 219 12.43 4.10 5.09
CA ARG A 219 13.70 3.46 4.69
C ARG A 219 14.39 4.18 3.53
N THR A 220 13.64 4.86 2.66
CA THR A 220 14.20 5.67 1.56
C THR A 220 15.15 6.76 2.07
N HIS A 221 14.91 7.29 3.27
CA HIS A 221 15.77 8.31 3.90
C HIS A 221 16.52 7.81 5.13
N GLY A 222 16.68 6.49 5.28
CA GLY A 222 17.47 5.90 6.35
C GLY A 222 16.84 6.01 7.75
N ILE A 223 15.54 6.29 7.83
CA ILE A 223 14.81 6.29 9.10
C ILE A 223 14.46 4.85 9.46
N ASN A 224 15.33 4.21 10.27
CA ASN A 224 15.23 2.78 10.63
C ASN A 224 14.52 2.56 11.98
N GLU A 225 13.71 3.51 12.42
CA GLU A 225 12.95 3.42 13.67
C GLU A 225 11.98 2.23 13.63
N LYS A 226 11.98 1.46 14.72
CA LYS A 226 11.06 0.33 14.89
C LYS A 226 9.76 0.81 15.50
N LEU A 227 8.66 0.58 14.81
CA LEU A 227 7.34 0.96 15.27
C LEU A 227 6.57 -0.26 15.75
N ASN A 228 6.23 -0.30 17.03
CA ASN A 228 5.51 -1.41 17.63
C ASN A 228 4.03 -1.41 17.24
N GLY A 229 3.41 -2.60 17.23
CA GLY A 229 1.99 -2.76 16.92
C GLY A 229 1.64 -2.77 15.44
N LEU A 230 2.65 -2.68 14.55
CA LEU A 230 2.48 -2.62 13.10
C LEU A 230 3.04 -3.88 12.37
N GLY A 231 3.15 -5.00 13.09
CA GLY A 231 3.64 -6.27 12.55
C GLY A 231 5.16 -6.34 12.37
N ALA A 232 5.62 -7.50 11.90
CA ALA A 232 7.05 -7.82 11.80
C ALA A 232 7.82 -6.93 10.81
N LEU A 233 7.16 -6.43 9.76
CA LEU A 233 7.80 -5.57 8.75
C LEU A 233 8.42 -4.32 9.37
N MET A 234 7.73 -3.66 10.31
CA MET A 234 8.22 -2.43 10.94
C MET A 234 9.34 -2.66 11.96
N GLN A 235 9.73 -3.91 12.21
CA GLN A 235 10.90 -4.28 13.02
C GLN A 235 12.17 -4.47 12.17
N LEU A 236 12.02 -4.51 10.83
CA LEU A 236 13.13 -4.67 9.88
C LEU A 236 13.73 -3.29 9.52
N PRO A 237 15.04 -3.28 9.21
CA PRO A 237 15.73 -2.06 8.76
C PRO A 237 15.23 -1.60 7.39
#